data_77f8eddb8c7c166673417e5b9adfdbd4
#
_entry.id   77f8eddb8c7c166673417e5b9adfdbd4
#
_cell.length_a   1.000
_cell.length_b   1.000
_cell.length_c   1.000
_cell.angle_alpha   90.00
_cell.angle_beta   90.00
_cell.angle_gamma   90.00
#
_symmetry.space_group_name_H-M   'P 1'
#
loop_
_entity.id
_entity.type
_entity.pdbx_description
1 polymer ?
#
loop_
_entity_poly.entity_id
_entity_poly.type
_entity_poly.pdbx_seq_one_letter_code
_entity_poly.pdbx_strand_id
1 'polypeptide(L)'
;MVQKIAINGYGRIGRNIVRAVYETNRTSEFKIVAINDLGDAKTNAHLTKYDTVHGKFPFDVSVDGDYIVINGDRIRVLAERNPANLPWKELEVDVVHECTGLFTTKEKASAHITAGAKKVIISAPGGEDVDATIVYGVNHELLKASDTVISNASC
;
A
#
# COMPACT_ATOMS: atom_id res chain seq x y z
N MET A 1 17.70 -6.15 -2.62
CA MET A 1 16.50 -6.63 -3.34
C MET A 1 15.39 -5.61 -3.24
N VAL A 2 14.67 -5.42 -4.34
CA VAL A 2 13.51 -4.52 -4.36
C VAL A 2 12.33 -5.16 -3.65
N GLN A 3 11.71 -4.45 -2.72
CA GLN A 3 10.48 -4.86 -2.07
C GLN A 3 9.29 -4.52 -2.98
N LYS A 4 8.45 -5.49 -3.28
CA LYS A 4 7.23 -5.30 -4.06
C LYS A 4 6.07 -4.95 -3.15
N ILE A 5 5.51 -3.78 -3.35
CA ILE A 5 4.48 -3.20 -2.48
C ILE A 5 3.15 -3.11 -3.23
N ALA A 6 2.09 -3.49 -2.55
CA ALA A 6 0.72 -3.22 -2.97
C ALA A 6 0.02 -2.31 -1.96
N ILE A 7 -0.89 -1.50 -2.46
CA ILE A 7 -1.69 -0.58 -1.65
C ILE A 7 -3.14 -1.06 -1.70
N ASN A 8 -3.73 -1.33 -0.55
CA ASN A 8 -5.16 -1.59 -0.44
C ASN A 8 -5.85 -0.36 0.17
N GLY A 9 -6.67 0.30 -0.61
CA GLY A 9 -7.28 1.56 -0.27
C GLY A 9 -6.45 2.76 -0.74
N TYR A 10 -6.93 3.45 -1.75
CA TYR A 10 -6.20 4.54 -2.39
C TYR A 10 -6.76 5.91 -2.02
N GLY A 11 -7.03 6.10 -0.73
CA GLY A 11 -7.33 7.40 -0.14
C GLY A 11 -6.07 8.24 0.03
N ARG A 12 -6.12 9.24 0.89
CA ARG A 12 -4.98 10.15 1.11
C ARG A 12 -3.71 9.41 1.53
N ILE A 13 -3.83 8.45 2.45
CA ILE A 13 -2.65 7.73 2.97
C ILE A 13 -2.05 6.86 1.87
N GLY A 14 -2.86 6.04 1.19
CA GLY A 14 -2.37 5.19 0.09
C GLY A 14 -1.72 6.00 -1.02
N ARG A 15 -2.34 7.11 -1.44
CA ARG A 15 -1.76 8.00 -2.46
C ARG A 15 -0.44 8.61 -2.02
N ASN A 16 -0.35 9.05 -0.76
CA ASN A 16 0.85 9.67 -0.24
C ASN A 16 2.02 8.68 -0.09
N ILE A 17 1.74 7.42 0.20
CA ILE A 17 2.76 6.36 0.20
C ILE A 17 3.36 6.22 -1.21
N VAL A 18 2.53 6.14 -2.24
CA VAL A 18 3.01 6.06 -3.63
C VAL A 18 3.84 7.30 -3.98
N ARG A 19 3.31 8.49 -3.71
CA ARG A 19 4.03 9.74 -3.98
C ARG A 19 5.38 9.77 -3.26
N ALA A 20 5.41 9.38 -1.99
CA ALA A 20 6.63 9.40 -1.19
C ALA A 20 7.74 8.52 -1.77
N VAL A 21 7.40 7.34 -2.30
CA VAL A 21 8.39 6.45 -2.92
C VAL A 21 9.10 7.15 -4.09
N TYR A 22 8.35 7.86 -4.94
CA TYR A 22 8.92 8.58 -6.07
C TYR A 22 9.61 9.89 -5.66
N GLU A 23 8.97 10.69 -4.83
CA GLU A 23 9.48 12.00 -4.42
C GLU A 23 10.76 11.91 -3.58
N THR A 24 10.93 10.83 -2.82
CA THR A 24 12.15 10.56 -2.04
C THR A 24 13.18 9.74 -2.80
N ASN A 25 12.93 9.47 -4.08
CA ASN A 25 13.83 8.72 -4.97
C ASN A 25 14.18 7.31 -4.44
N ARG A 26 13.16 6.61 -3.90
CA ARG A 26 13.35 5.28 -3.31
C ARG A 26 12.84 4.13 -4.19
N THR A 27 12.69 4.37 -5.49
CA THR A 27 12.20 3.36 -6.43
C THR A 27 13.16 2.19 -6.64
N SER A 28 14.43 2.36 -6.27
CA SER A 28 15.39 1.25 -6.25
C SER A 28 15.21 0.29 -5.07
N GLU A 29 14.52 0.74 -4.02
CA GLU A 29 14.26 -0.06 -2.81
C GLU A 29 12.84 -0.63 -2.79
N PHE A 30 11.87 0.15 -3.30
CA PHE A 30 10.44 -0.18 -3.26
C PHE A 30 9.82 -0.03 -4.64
N LYS A 31 9.13 -1.08 -5.07
CA LYS A 31 8.37 -1.07 -6.31
C LYS A 31 6.89 -1.20 -5.99
N ILE A 32 6.10 -0.19 -6.37
CA ILE A 32 4.64 -0.28 -6.28
C ILE A 32 4.16 -1.13 -7.45
N VAL A 33 3.57 -2.28 -7.17
CA VAL A 33 3.12 -3.22 -8.22
C VAL A 33 1.62 -3.18 -8.45
N ALA A 34 0.84 -2.82 -7.44
CA ALA A 34 -0.61 -2.78 -7.54
C ALA A 34 -1.24 -1.81 -6.57
N ILE A 35 -2.39 -1.31 -6.97
CA ILE A 35 -3.29 -0.51 -6.14
C ILE A 35 -4.67 -1.16 -6.22
N ASN A 36 -5.26 -1.49 -5.08
CA ASN A 36 -6.63 -1.98 -5.01
C ASN A 36 -7.52 -0.90 -4.42
N ASP A 37 -8.48 -0.43 -5.20
CA ASP A 37 -9.43 0.59 -4.78
C ASP A 37 -10.70 0.45 -5.62
N LEU A 38 -11.84 0.81 -5.05
CA LEU A 38 -13.13 0.70 -5.75
C LEU A 38 -13.36 1.81 -6.78
N GLY A 39 -12.54 2.86 -6.76
CA GLY A 39 -12.53 3.90 -7.78
C GLY A 39 -11.86 3.42 -9.08
N ASP A 40 -12.14 4.12 -10.18
CA ASP A 40 -11.53 3.77 -11.46
C ASP A 40 -10.08 4.29 -11.58
N ALA A 41 -9.34 3.72 -12.53
CA ALA A 41 -7.93 4.05 -12.75
C ALA A 41 -7.75 5.53 -13.13
N LYS A 42 -8.67 6.10 -13.90
CA LYS A 42 -8.60 7.50 -14.35
C LYS A 42 -8.73 8.47 -13.17
N THR A 43 -9.70 8.24 -12.30
CA THR A 43 -9.88 9.04 -11.08
C THR A 43 -8.67 8.90 -10.17
N ASN A 44 -8.19 7.69 -9.96
CA ASN A 44 -7.04 7.44 -9.11
C ASN A 44 -5.76 8.08 -9.66
N ALA A 45 -5.56 8.07 -10.97
CA ALA A 45 -4.44 8.75 -11.61
C ALA A 45 -4.52 10.27 -11.40
N HIS A 46 -5.69 10.85 -11.58
CA HIS A 46 -5.90 12.28 -11.35
C HIS A 46 -5.59 12.68 -9.90
N LEU A 47 -6.08 11.89 -8.94
CA LEU A 47 -5.84 12.14 -7.51
C LEU A 47 -4.39 11.91 -7.11
N THR A 48 -3.66 11.06 -7.83
CA THR A 48 -2.20 10.91 -7.64
C THR A 48 -1.45 12.16 -8.10
N LYS A 49 -1.87 12.73 -9.23
CA LYS A 49 -1.20 13.88 -9.84
C LYS A 49 -1.43 15.18 -9.05
N TYR A 50 -2.64 15.37 -8.53
CA TYR A 50 -3.05 16.62 -7.89
C TYR A 50 -3.49 16.38 -6.45
N ASP A 51 -2.85 17.07 -5.51
CA ASP A 51 -3.18 17.00 -4.09
C ASP A 51 -3.29 18.42 -3.54
N THR A 52 -4.34 18.70 -2.78
CA THR A 52 -4.60 20.03 -2.23
C THR A 52 -3.51 20.47 -1.24
N VAL A 53 -2.97 19.53 -0.46
CA VAL A 53 -1.95 19.82 0.55
C VAL A 53 -0.54 19.75 -0.03
N HIS A 54 -0.23 18.68 -0.77
CA HIS A 54 1.12 18.41 -1.29
C HIS A 54 1.35 18.94 -2.70
N GLY A 55 0.32 19.49 -3.33
CA GLY A 55 0.42 20.09 -4.65
C GLY A 55 0.52 19.09 -5.79
N LYS A 56 0.99 19.57 -6.94
CA LYS A 56 1.14 18.75 -8.14
C LYS A 56 2.32 17.80 -7.99
N PHE A 57 2.07 16.52 -8.26
CA PHE A 57 3.11 15.50 -8.29
C PHE A 57 4.08 15.77 -9.45
N PRO A 58 5.41 15.81 -9.20
CA PRO A 58 6.38 16.22 -10.22
C PRO A 58 6.66 15.17 -11.30
N PHE A 59 6.13 13.97 -11.17
CA PHE A 59 6.33 12.89 -12.14
C PHE A 59 5.14 12.74 -13.08
N ASP A 60 5.38 12.17 -14.27
CA ASP A 60 4.32 11.88 -15.20
C ASP A 60 3.39 10.78 -14.68
N VAL A 61 2.09 11.02 -14.79
CA VAL A 61 1.05 10.07 -14.41
C VAL A 61 0.08 9.94 -15.59
N SER A 62 -0.11 8.72 -16.07
CA SER A 62 -1.05 8.41 -17.13
C SER A 62 -1.81 7.14 -16.84
N VAL A 63 -2.81 6.84 -17.65
CA VAL A 63 -3.62 5.61 -17.55
C VAL A 63 -3.46 4.82 -18.83
N ASP A 64 -3.26 3.51 -18.68
CA ASP A 64 -3.20 2.56 -19.77
C ASP A 64 -4.06 1.34 -19.41
N GLY A 65 -5.33 1.35 -19.86
CA GLY A 65 -6.30 0.30 -19.49
C GLY A 65 -6.50 0.21 -17.97
N ASP A 66 -6.17 -0.95 -17.40
CA ASP A 66 -6.25 -1.21 -15.97
C ASP A 66 -4.96 -0.85 -15.21
N TYR A 67 -4.09 -0.06 -15.83
CA TYR A 67 -2.83 0.35 -15.23
C TYR A 67 -2.76 1.86 -15.07
N ILE A 68 -2.18 2.29 -13.95
CA ILE A 68 -1.66 3.64 -13.79
C ILE A 68 -0.18 3.58 -14.09
N VAL A 69 0.30 4.48 -14.94
CA VAL A 69 1.72 4.56 -15.31
C VAL A 69 2.31 5.80 -14.65
N ILE A 70 3.26 5.59 -13.76
CA ILE A 70 3.97 6.67 -13.05
C ILE A 70 5.44 6.62 -13.45
N ASN A 71 5.91 7.70 -14.05
CA ASN A 71 7.31 7.81 -14.50
C ASN A 71 7.78 6.58 -15.31
N GLY A 72 6.90 6.03 -16.13
CA GLY A 72 7.15 4.83 -16.93
C GLY A 72 6.86 3.49 -16.24
N ASP A 73 6.65 3.48 -14.93
CA ASP A 73 6.33 2.26 -14.19
C ASP A 73 4.83 1.95 -14.27
N ARG A 74 4.50 0.72 -14.64
CA ARG A 74 3.11 0.26 -14.76
C ARG A 74 2.65 -0.32 -13.44
N ILE A 75 1.58 0.24 -12.89
CA ILE A 75 0.98 -0.18 -11.63
C ILE A 75 -0.43 -0.69 -11.93
N ARG A 76 -0.69 -1.95 -11.58
CA ARG A 76 -2.00 -2.57 -11.83
C ARG A 76 -3.05 -2.01 -10.89
N VAL A 77 -4.20 -1.61 -11.43
CA VAL A 77 -5.35 -1.14 -10.64
C VAL A 77 -6.38 -2.25 -10.55
N LEU A 78 -6.78 -2.56 -9.33
CA LEU A 78 -7.74 -3.60 -9.00
C LEU A 78 -8.93 -2.98 -8.27
N ALA A 79 -10.08 -3.66 -8.31
CA ALA A 79 -11.32 -3.23 -7.64
C ALA A 79 -11.98 -4.40 -6.93
N GLU A 80 -11.22 -5.07 -6.07
CA GLU A 80 -11.66 -6.26 -5.33
C GLU A 80 -12.03 -5.90 -3.89
N ARG A 81 -13.25 -6.22 -3.47
CA ARG A 81 -13.74 -5.96 -2.11
C ARG A 81 -13.20 -6.95 -1.08
N ASN A 82 -13.01 -8.21 -1.49
CA ASN A 82 -12.51 -9.25 -0.60
C ASN A 82 -10.99 -9.40 -0.73
N PRO A 83 -10.21 -9.01 0.28
CA PRO A 83 -8.75 -9.08 0.20
C PRO A 83 -8.20 -10.48 -0.08
N ALA A 84 -8.89 -11.53 0.33
CA ALA A 84 -8.46 -12.90 0.10
C ALA A 84 -8.45 -13.28 -1.39
N ASN A 85 -9.20 -12.56 -2.23
CA ASN A 85 -9.27 -12.78 -3.68
C ASN A 85 -8.26 -11.96 -4.48
N LEU A 86 -7.45 -11.14 -3.82
CA LEU A 86 -6.45 -10.32 -4.49
C LEU A 86 -5.29 -11.18 -5.01
N PRO A 87 -4.71 -10.84 -6.19
CA PRO A 87 -3.68 -11.66 -6.82
C PRO A 87 -2.27 -11.41 -6.27
N TRP A 88 -2.13 -11.32 -4.96
CA TRP A 88 -0.85 -10.98 -4.33
C TRP A 88 0.23 -12.03 -4.58
N LYS A 89 -0.15 -13.30 -4.63
CA LYS A 89 0.78 -14.38 -4.95
C LYS A 89 1.32 -14.28 -6.39
N GLU A 90 0.43 -14.03 -7.34
CA GLU A 90 0.78 -13.87 -8.75
C GLU A 90 1.71 -12.67 -8.96
N LEU A 91 1.43 -11.56 -8.27
CA LEU A 91 2.22 -10.33 -8.35
C LEU A 91 3.46 -10.36 -7.47
N GLU A 92 3.68 -11.45 -6.73
CA GLU A 92 4.83 -11.61 -5.82
C GLU A 92 4.94 -10.48 -4.80
N VAL A 93 3.81 -10.05 -4.23
CA VAL A 93 3.79 -8.92 -3.29
C VAL A 93 4.50 -9.30 -1.99
N ASP A 94 5.46 -8.48 -1.61
CA ASP A 94 6.18 -8.64 -0.34
C ASP A 94 5.41 -8.00 0.82
N VAL A 95 4.94 -6.77 0.62
CA VAL A 95 4.25 -5.99 1.65
C VAL A 95 2.98 -5.36 1.09
N VAL A 96 1.88 -5.52 1.80
CA VAL A 96 0.65 -4.77 1.55
C VAL A 96 0.53 -3.65 2.57
N HIS A 97 0.33 -2.43 2.10
CA HIS A 97 -0.11 -1.32 2.93
C HIS A 97 -1.65 -1.32 2.96
N GLU A 98 -2.21 -1.70 4.09
CA GLU A 98 -3.65 -1.74 4.31
C GLU A 98 -4.13 -0.36 4.74
N CYS A 99 -4.66 0.42 3.81
CA CYS A 99 -5.01 1.83 3.98
C CYS A 99 -6.53 2.11 3.87
N THR A 100 -7.37 1.07 3.93
CA THR A 100 -8.83 1.24 3.83
C THR A 100 -9.48 1.68 5.14
N GLY A 101 -8.84 1.38 6.27
CA GLY A 101 -9.46 1.54 7.59
C GLY A 101 -10.48 0.46 7.96
N LEU A 102 -10.71 -0.53 7.08
CA LEU A 102 -11.72 -1.59 7.28
C LEU A 102 -11.13 -2.87 7.85
N PHE A 103 -9.89 -3.18 7.53
CA PHE A 103 -9.22 -4.43 7.91
C PHE A 103 -8.10 -4.14 8.91
N THR A 104 -8.50 -3.82 10.14
CA THR A 104 -7.58 -3.31 11.18
C THR A 104 -7.21 -4.33 12.24
N THR A 105 -7.84 -5.50 12.25
CA THR A 105 -7.45 -6.60 13.14
C THR A 105 -6.52 -7.57 12.42
N LYS A 106 -5.76 -8.34 13.17
CA LYS A 106 -4.90 -9.39 12.59
C LYS A 106 -5.73 -10.39 11.79
N GLU A 107 -6.88 -10.81 12.28
CA GLU A 107 -7.80 -11.72 11.60
C GLU A 107 -8.18 -11.18 10.21
N LYS A 108 -8.68 -9.95 10.15
CA LYS A 108 -9.12 -9.33 8.91
C LYS A 108 -7.96 -9.04 7.96
N ALA A 109 -6.88 -8.48 8.47
CA ALA A 109 -5.70 -8.15 7.67
C ALA A 109 -4.96 -9.39 7.16
N SER A 110 -5.05 -10.51 7.86
CA SER A 110 -4.45 -11.78 7.43
C SER A 110 -5.03 -12.32 6.13
N ALA A 111 -6.16 -11.80 5.65
CA ALA A 111 -6.69 -12.11 4.32
C ALA A 111 -5.66 -11.76 3.22
N HIS A 112 -4.87 -10.73 3.40
CA HIS A 112 -3.77 -10.40 2.47
C HIS A 112 -2.67 -11.45 2.47
N ILE A 113 -2.36 -12.03 3.63
CA ILE A 113 -1.39 -13.13 3.75
C ILE A 113 -1.94 -14.38 3.05
N THR A 114 -3.23 -14.68 3.24
CA THR A 114 -3.91 -15.77 2.54
C THR A 114 -3.86 -15.57 1.02
N ALA A 115 -3.98 -14.33 0.54
CA ALA A 115 -3.88 -13.98 -0.87
C ALA A 115 -2.44 -14.08 -1.43
N GLY A 116 -1.43 -14.22 -0.58
CA GLY A 116 -0.05 -14.46 -0.97
C GLY A 116 0.96 -13.38 -0.60
N ALA A 117 0.55 -12.31 0.08
CA ALA A 117 1.48 -11.31 0.59
C ALA A 117 2.31 -11.89 1.74
N LYS A 118 3.54 -11.43 1.89
CA LYS A 118 4.42 -11.88 2.99
C LYS A 118 4.15 -11.12 4.28
N LYS A 119 3.87 -9.82 4.17
CA LYS A 119 3.59 -8.94 5.31
C LYS A 119 2.48 -7.95 5.01
N VAL A 120 1.81 -7.49 6.07
CA VAL A 120 0.79 -6.43 5.99
C VAL A 120 1.14 -5.35 7.00
N ILE A 121 1.11 -4.10 6.55
CA ILE A 121 1.21 -2.93 7.41
C ILE A 121 -0.14 -2.21 7.39
N ILE A 122 -0.78 -2.13 8.56
CA ILE A 122 -2.05 -1.43 8.72
C ILE A 122 -1.77 0.04 9.03
N SER A 123 -2.35 0.94 8.26
CA SER A 123 -2.16 2.39 8.41
C SER A 123 -3.07 3.04 9.48
N ALA A 124 -3.59 2.25 10.38
CA ALA A 124 -4.50 2.65 11.45
C ALA A 124 -4.16 1.88 12.73
N PRO A 125 -4.72 2.26 13.90
CA PRO A 125 -4.56 1.46 15.09
C PRO A 125 -5.04 0.03 14.82
N GLY A 126 -4.18 -0.95 15.07
CA GLY A 126 -4.52 -2.35 14.95
C GLY A 126 -5.29 -2.85 16.18
N GLY A 127 -5.90 -4.04 16.05
CA GLY A 127 -6.47 -4.74 17.19
C GLY A 127 -5.35 -5.22 18.14
N GLU A 128 -5.75 -5.75 19.27
CA GLU A 128 -4.81 -6.28 20.27
C GLU A 128 -4.05 -7.51 19.78
N ASP A 129 -4.56 -8.15 18.74
CA ASP A 129 -4.03 -9.39 18.16
C ASP A 129 -2.94 -9.17 17.10
N VAL A 130 -2.65 -7.93 16.68
CA VAL A 130 -1.57 -7.67 15.72
C VAL A 130 -0.20 -8.02 16.33
N ASP A 131 0.74 -8.42 15.47
CA ASP A 131 2.06 -8.88 15.92
C ASP A 131 2.88 -7.77 16.57
N ALA A 132 2.75 -6.54 16.06
CA ALA A 132 3.41 -5.38 16.63
C ALA A 132 2.65 -4.09 16.25
N THR A 133 2.71 -3.11 17.14
CA THR A 133 2.26 -1.73 16.86
C THR A 133 3.50 -0.84 16.94
N ILE A 134 3.89 -0.26 15.81
CA ILE A 134 5.18 0.41 15.66
C ILE A 134 4.98 1.89 15.32
N VAL A 135 5.66 2.74 16.09
CA VAL A 135 5.86 4.15 15.75
C VAL A 135 7.34 4.32 15.40
N TYR A 136 7.62 4.60 14.13
CA TYR A 136 9.01 4.75 13.66
C TYR A 136 9.72 5.86 14.45
N GLY A 137 10.93 5.57 14.89
CA GLY A 137 11.70 6.49 15.73
C GLY A 137 11.45 6.33 17.23
N VAL A 138 10.37 5.64 17.63
CA VAL A 138 10.02 5.41 19.05
C VAL A 138 10.29 3.96 19.44
N ASN A 139 9.69 3.00 18.76
CA ASN A 139 9.79 1.60 19.12
C ASN A 139 10.02 0.66 17.91
N HIS A 140 10.46 1.18 16.78
CA HIS A 140 10.69 0.37 15.58
C HIS A 140 11.70 -0.76 15.78
N GLU A 141 12.55 -0.66 16.80
CA GLU A 141 13.53 -1.69 17.17
C GLU A 141 12.86 -2.96 17.73
N LEU A 142 11.61 -2.87 18.16
CA LEU A 142 10.83 -4.03 18.65
C LEU A 142 10.33 -4.92 17.50
N LEU A 143 10.40 -4.44 16.26
CA LEU A 143 9.94 -5.17 15.09
C LEU A 143 10.82 -6.40 14.84
N LYS A 144 10.17 -7.56 14.66
CA LYS A 144 10.85 -8.84 14.40
C LYS A 144 10.61 -9.30 12.97
N ALA A 145 11.55 -10.03 12.41
CA ALA A 145 11.39 -10.62 11.08
C ALA A 145 10.19 -11.58 10.98
N SER A 146 9.80 -12.19 12.10
CA SER A 146 8.63 -13.08 12.19
C SER A 146 7.28 -12.35 12.24
N ASP A 147 7.27 -11.04 12.49
CA ASP A 147 6.04 -10.25 12.52
C ASP A 147 5.48 -10.12 11.11
N THR A 148 4.23 -10.52 10.90
CA THR A 148 3.58 -10.52 9.58
C THR A 148 2.46 -9.50 9.46
N VAL A 149 1.75 -9.21 10.53
CA VAL A 149 0.70 -8.18 10.56
C VAL A 149 1.09 -7.12 11.59
N ILE A 150 1.37 -5.93 11.10
CA ILE A 150 1.93 -4.85 11.88
C ILE A 150 1.01 -3.64 11.74
N SER A 151 0.72 -2.98 12.86
CA SER A 151 0.05 -1.69 12.84
C SER A 151 1.09 -0.57 12.90
N ASN A 152 0.91 0.44 12.07
CA ASN A 152 1.72 1.67 12.11
C ASN A 152 1.12 2.70 13.08
N ALA A 153 0.29 2.28 14.03
CA ALA A 153 -0.37 3.11 15.01
C ALA A 153 -1.27 4.18 14.36
N SER A 154 -1.42 5.31 14.96
CA SER A 154 -2.27 6.40 14.47
C SER A 154 -1.79 7.76 14.92
N CYS A 155 -2.35 8.76 14.31
CA CYS A 155 -2.21 10.12 14.78
C CYS A 155 -2.92 10.34 16.11
#